data_181a7aaff0d31d3efb8836671ccea756
#
_entry.id   181a7aaff0d31d3efb8836671ccea756
#
_cell.length_a   1.000
_cell.length_b   1.000
_cell.length_c   1.000
_cell.angle_alpha   90.00
_cell.angle_beta   90.00
_cell.angle_gamma   90.00
#
_symmetry.space_group_name_H-M   'P 1'
#
loop_
_entity.id
_entity.type
_entity.pdbx_description
1 polymer ?
#
loop_
_entity_poly.entity_id
_entity_poly.type
_entity_poly.pdbx_seq_one_letter_code
_entity_poly.pdbx_strand_id
1 'polypeptide(L)'
;MPSRQKTLMFLSGFFASIGSFSVICVALGTQNWVSSVIAYKDANSNGIISITYGLFEGVSEKEKLDGPGLGAEAKHFRVLEELTGTGSPEAVNILIILLLILCLVCSAMSSGITCYNSVSNPYQDCLGPIGLYAWNAINGIFTFLAMILFVVNTEANKQPSKLANDKLIEIQFLDAQNSYGYSFWLLLLIIFLNAATIAIMYFYQYARHRIMMEQQRPMESAPEDVILF
;
A
#
# COMPACT_ATOMS: atom_id res chain seq x y z
N MET A 1 12.48 -31.15 9.19
CA MET A 1 12.77 -30.59 7.87
C MET A 1 14.24 -30.29 7.74
N PRO A 2 14.87 -30.55 6.58
CA PRO A 2 16.23 -30.11 6.36
C PRO A 2 16.29 -28.60 6.57
N SER A 3 17.28 -28.15 7.32
CA SER A 3 17.47 -26.74 7.70
C SER A 3 17.45 -25.79 6.49
N ARG A 4 17.90 -26.23 5.33
CA ARG A 4 17.94 -25.48 4.08
C ARG A 4 16.56 -25.07 3.54
N GLN A 5 15.56 -25.96 3.56
CA GLN A 5 14.20 -25.64 3.07
C GLN A 5 13.52 -24.60 3.97
N LYS A 6 13.67 -24.75 5.29
CA LYS A 6 13.19 -23.74 6.25
C LYS A 6 13.79 -22.37 5.96
N THR A 7 15.11 -22.29 5.85
CA THR A 7 15.81 -21.03 5.61
C THR A 7 15.39 -20.39 4.29
N LEU A 8 15.25 -21.17 3.20
CA LEU A 8 14.80 -20.64 1.91
C LEU A 8 13.38 -20.08 1.94
N MET A 9 12.45 -20.75 2.63
CA MET A 9 11.06 -20.28 2.75
C MET A 9 10.96 -19.00 3.58
N PHE A 10 11.67 -18.90 4.70
CA PHE A 10 11.69 -17.67 5.48
C PHE A 10 12.44 -16.55 4.75
N LEU A 11 13.50 -16.86 4.01
CA LEU A 11 14.24 -15.88 3.21
C LEU A 11 13.37 -15.32 2.08
N SER A 12 12.57 -16.15 1.40
CA SER A 12 11.62 -15.65 0.37
C SER A 12 10.54 -14.76 0.97
N GLY A 13 9.99 -15.09 2.15
CA GLY A 13 9.08 -14.24 2.89
C GLY A 13 9.72 -12.90 3.32
N PHE A 14 10.99 -12.92 3.70
CA PHE A 14 11.77 -11.73 4.02
C PHE A 14 11.89 -10.80 2.81
N PHE A 15 12.26 -11.33 1.64
CA PHE A 15 12.33 -10.52 0.41
C PHE A 15 10.98 -9.94 0.00
N ALA A 16 9.88 -10.70 0.16
CA ALA A 16 8.54 -10.20 -0.11
C ALA A 16 8.14 -9.06 0.86
N SER A 17 8.47 -9.18 2.15
CA SER A 17 8.20 -8.14 3.15
C SER A 17 9.04 -6.88 2.94
N ILE A 18 10.33 -7.01 2.58
CA ILE A 18 11.16 -5.87 2.19
C ILE A 18 10.65 -5.23 0.89
N GLY A 19 10.23 -6.04 -0.08
CA GLY A 19 9.59 -5.55 -1.29
C GLY A 19 8.35 -4.70 -0.97
N SER A 20 7.48 -5.19 -0.11
CA SER A 20 6.30 -4.44 0.37
C SER A 20 6.71 -3.11 1.03
N PHE A 21 7.68 -3.13 1.95
CA PHE A 21 8.21 -1.92 2.59
C PHE A 21 8.72 -0.89 1.57
N SER A 22 9.53 -1.34 0.61
CA SER A 22 10.10 -0.47 -0.43
C SER A 22 9.01 0.14 -1.31
N VAL A 23 8.00 -0.65 -1.70
CA VAL A 23 6.87 -0.17 -2.52
C VAL A 23 6.05 0.87 -1.76
N ILE A 24 5.82 0.70 -0.44
CA ILE A 24 5.13 1.70 0.38
C ILE A 24 5.93 3.00 0.41
N CYS A 25 7.26 2.95 0.59
CA CYS A 25 8.11 4.14 0.55
C CYS A 25 8.00 4.88 -0.78
N VAL A 26 8.04 4.14 -1.90
CA VAL A 26 7.88 4.73 -3.25
C VAL A 26 6.48 5.35 -3.41
N ALA A 27 5.43 4.63 -2.99
CA ALA A 27 4.06 5.15 -3.07
C ALA A 27 3.89 6.44 -2.25
N LEU A 28 4.46 6.53 -1.04
CA LEU A 28 4.43 7.73 -0.22
C LEU A 28 5.19 8.90 -0.84
N GLY A 29 6.36 8.64 -1.46
CA GLY A 29 7.24 9.68 -1.98
C GLY A 29 6.89 10.17 -3.39
N THR A 30 5.96 9.53 -4.10
CA THR A 30 5.64 9.88 -5.49
C THR A 30 4.42 10.78 -5.59
N GLN A 31 4.41 11.66 -6.61
CA GLN A 31 3.34 12.63 -6.85
C GLN A 31 2.27 12.13 -7.83
N ASN A 32 2.45 10.96 -8.45
CA ASN A 32 1.58 10.44 -9.51
C ASN A 32 0.50 9.50 -8.95
N TRP A 33 -0.29 9.97 -7.99
CA TRP A 33 -1.43 9.22 -7.46
C TRP A 33 -2.67 9.41 -8.30
N VAL A 34 -2.94 10.66 -8.66
CA VAL A 34 -4.04 11.01 -9.55
C VAL A 34 -3.66 12.20 -10.40
N SER A 35 -4.11 12.19 -11.64
CA SER A 35 -4.09 13.33 -12.55
C SER A 35 -5.53 13.69 -12.87
N SER A 36 -5.90 14.96 -12.65
CA SER A 36 -7.25 15.47 -12.86
C SER A 36 -7.23 16.63 -13.82
N VAL A 37 -8.11 16.58 -14.80
CA VAL A 37 -8.32 17.66 -15.76
C VAL A 37 -9.65 18.33 -15.44
N ILE A 38 -9.60 19.62 -15.12
CA ILE A 38 -10.75 20.41 -14.68
C ILE A 38 -10.92 21.59 -15.64
N ALA A 39 -12.06 21.64 -16.31
CA ALA A 39 -12.40 22.82 -17.07
C ALA A 39 -12.96 23.90 -16.13
N TYR A 40 -12.51 25.13 -16.29
CA TYR A 40 -13.01 26.27 -15.54
C TYR A 40 -13.54 27.36 -16.46
N LYS A 41 -14.54 28.05 -15.95
CA LYS A 41 -15.14 29.23 -16.63
C LYS A 41 -15.03 30.41 -15.69
N ASP A 42 -14.28 31.43 -16.12
CA ASP A 42 -14.17 32.70 -15.44
C ASP A 42 -14.94 33.79 -16.26
N ALA A 43 -15.27 34.90 -15.64
CA ALA A 43 -15.98 35.99 -16.29
C ALA A 43 -15.30 36.51 -17.58
N ASN A 44 -13.96 36.36 -17.68
CA ASN A 44 -13.15 36.91 -18.78
C ASN A 44 -12.38 35.85 -19.59
N SER A 45 -12.40 34.57 -19.19
CA SER A 45 -11.65 33.50 -19.89
C SER A 45 -12.13 32.10 -19.56
N ASN A 46 -12.12 31.24 -20.56
CA ASN A 46 -12.28 29.81 -20.38
C ASN A 46 -10.89 29.14 -20.38
N GLY A 47 -10.70 28.13 -19.58
CA GLY A 47 -9.43 27.41 -19.54
C GLY A 47 -9.55 26.01 -18.96
N ILE A 48 -8.41 25.32 -18.96
CA ILE A 48 -8.26 23.99 -18.42
C ILE A 48 -7.17 24.05 -17.35
N ILE A 49 -7.42 23.39 -16.21
CA ILE A 49 -6.43 23.17 -15.17
C ILE A 49 -6.15 21.68 -15.13
N SER A 50 -4.90 21.31 -15.38
CA SER A 50 -4.41 19.96 -15.19
C SER A 50 -3.67 19.88 -13.85
N ILE A 51 -4.12 19.01 -12.94
CA ILE A 51 -3.51 18.83 -11.63
C ILE A 51 -3.05 17.38 -11.51
N THR A 52 -1.76 17.20 -11.22
CA THR A 52 -1.20 15.92 -10.87
C THR A 52 -0.67 15.99 -9.44
N TYR A 53 -1.16 15.15 -8.55
CA TYR A 53 -0.77 15.21 -7.14
C TYR A 53 -0.66 13.82 -6.50
N GLY A 54 0.14 13.77 -5.44
CA GLY A 54 0.28 12.64 -4.53
C GLY A 54 -0.31 12.96 -3.16
N LEU A 55 0.24 12.36 -2.13
CA LEU A 55 -0.22 12.58 -0.75
C LEU A 55 0.35 13.87 -0.13
N PHE A 56 1.57 14.26 -0.53
CA PHE A 56 2.29 15.39 0.05
C PHE A 56 2.40 16.57 -0.89
N GLU A 57 2.69 16.32 -2.17
CA GLU A 57 3.00 17.35 -3.15
C GLU A 57 2.24 17.12 -4.46
N GLY A 58 2.06 18.19 -5.20
CA GLY A 58 1.45 18.16 -6.53
C GLY A 58 1.93 19.30 -7.42
N VAL A 59 1.56 19.19 -8.68
CA VAL A 59 1.81 20.19 -9.73
C VAL A 59 0.48 20.55 -10.37
N SER A 60 0.20 21.82 -10.50
CA SER A 60 -0.96 22.36 -11.19
C SER A 60 -0.48 23.14 -12.41
N GLU A 61 -1.01 22.81 -13.58
CA GLU A 61 -0.76 23.50 -14.83
C GLU A 61 -2.04 24.18 -15.29
N LYS A 62 -1.98 25.51 -15.44
CA LYS A 62 -3.10 26.33 -15.93
C LYS A 62 -2.90 26.66 -17.41
N GLU A 63 -3.82 26.27 -18.25
CA GLU A 63 -3.84 26.58 -19.67
C GLU A 63 -5.07 27.45 -19.98
N LYS A 64 -4.85 28.67 -20.52
CA LYS A 64 -5.92 29.57 -20.95
C LYS A 64 -6.24 29.25 -22.41
N LEU A 65 -7.53 29.03 -22.71
CA LEU A 65 -8.00 28.79 -24.08
C LEU A 65 -8.12 30.07 -24.92
N ASP A 66 -8.36 31.21 -24.28
CA ASP A 66 -8.64 32.46 -24.94
C ASP A 66 -7.57 33.52 -24.57
N GLY A 67 -6.69 33.84 -25.51
CA GLY A 67 -5.78 35.00 -25.40
C GLY A 67 -4.39 34.80 -26.03
N PRO A 68 -3.69 35.90 -26.39
CA PRO A 68 -2.32 35.85 -26.86
C PRO A 68 -1.37 35.64 -25.67
N GLY A 69 -1.06 34.42 -25.38
CA GLY A 69 -0.17 34.06 -24.27
C GLY A 69 -0.36 32.59 -23.90
N LEU A 70 -0.11 31.70 -24.84
CA LEU A 70 -0.02 30.25 -24.60
C LEU A 70 1.24 29.95 -23.76
N GLY A 71 1.11 30.11 -22.46
CA GLY A 71 2.09 29.64 -21.51
C GLY A 71 1.37 28.83 -20.43
N ALA A 72 1.57 27.51 -20.40
CA ALA A 72 1.16 26.72 -19.26
C ALA A 72 1.99 27.18 -18.04
N GLU A 73 1.33 27.82 -17.07
CA GLU A 73 1.98 28.20 -15.82
C GLU A 73 1.92 27.01 -14.85
N ALA A 74 3.06 26.37 -14.66
CA ALA A 74 3.19 25.24 -13.73
C ALA A 74 3.46 25.77 -12.31
N LYS A 75 2.56 25.47 -11.36
CA LYS A 75 2.69 25.80 -9.95
C LYS A 75 2.85 24.51 -9.14
N HIS A 76 3.96 24.39 -8.41
CA HIS A 76 4.15 23.35 -7.40
C HIS A 76 3.45 23.74 -6.11
N PHE A 77 2.78 22.80 -5.47
CA PHE A 77 2.07 23.05 -4.22
C PHE A 77 2.19 21.85 -3.26
N ARG A 78 1.99 22.14 -1.98
CA ARG A 78 1.89 21.11 -0.93
C ARG A 78 0.43 20.80 -0.65
N VAL A 79 0.06 19.53 -0.81
CA VAL A 79 -1.33 19.07 -0.70
C VAL A 79 -1.93 19.41 0.66
N LEU A 80 -1.21 19.21 1.76
CA LEU A 80 -1.70 19.50 3.11
C LEU A 80 -1.91 21.00 3.36
N GLU A 81 -1.05 21.86 2.83
CA GLU A 81 -1.17 23.32 2.97
C GLU A 81 -2.40 23.86 2.24
N GLU A 82 -2.63 23.37 1.01
CA GLU A 82 -3.80 23.77 0.21
C GLU A 82 -5.12 23.21 0.77
N LEU A 83 -5.10 22.00 1.39
CA LEU A 83 -6.27 21.41 2.02
C LEU A 83 -6.58 21.98 3.40
N THR A 84 -5.67 22.77 4.01
CA THR A 84 -5.89 23.32 5.34
C THR A 84 -7.18 24.15 5.41
N GLY A 85 -8.06 23.77 6.33
CA GLY A 85 -9.36 24.40 6.53
C GLY A 85 -10.47 23.90 5.60
N THR A 86 -10.22 22.91 4.74
CA THR A 86 -11.27 22.33 3.88
C THR A 86 -12.12 21.27 4.60
N GLY A 87 -11.76 20.88 5.82
CA GLY A 87 -12.48 19.95 6.67
C GLY A 87 -12.30 18.48 6.24
N SER A 88 -13.33 17.89 5.61
CA SER A 88 -13.34 16.45 5.29
C SER A 88 -12.16 16.00 4.41
N PRO A 89 -11.78 16.67 3.30
CA PRO A 89 -10.64 16.23 2.47
C PRO A 89 -9.30 16.27 3.20
N GLU A 90 -9.08 17.27 4.05
CA GLU A 90 -7.88 17.39 4.86
C GLU A 90 -7.77 16.20 5.83
N ALA A 91 -8.84 15.94 6.60
CA ALA A 91 -8.87 14.86 7.58
C ALA A 91 -8.66 13.48 6.95
N VAL A 92 -9.32 13.23 5.80
CA VAL A 92 -9.17 11.96 5.08
C VAL A 92 -7.76 11.81 4.51
N ASN A 93 -7.16 12.87 3.98
CA ASN A 93 -5.79 12.82 3.47
C ASN A 93 -4.77 12.48 4.59
N ILE A 94 -4.92 13.12 5.75
CA ILE A 94 -4.10 12.82 6.95
C ILE A 94 -4.30 11.36 7.38
N LEU A 95 -5.53 10.86 7.40
CA LEU A 95 -5.83 9.48 7.77
C LEU A 95 -5.17 8.46 6.81
N ILE A 96 -5.19 8.74 5.49
CA ILE A 96 -4.52 7.89 4.49
C ILE A 96 -3.01 7.83 4.76
N ILE A 97 -2.38 8.98 5.02
CA ILE A 97 -0.95 9.04 5.36
C ILE A 97 -0.65 8.24 6.62
N LEU A 98 -1.44 8.38 7.68
CA LEU A 98 -1.28 7.61 8.92
C LEU A 98 -1.42 6.11 8.70
N LEU A 99 -2.41 5.67 7.91
CA LEU A 99 -2.58 4.25 7.57
C LEU A 99 -1.36 3.70 6.83
N LEU A 100 -0.79 4.43 5.88
CA LEU A 100 0.39 3.99 5.15
C LEU A 100 1.66 3.99 6.01
N ILE A 101 1.79 4.91 6.97
CA ILE A 101 2.87 4.86 7.97
C ILE A 101 2.74 3.62 8.85
N LEU A 102 1.52 3.26 9.28
CA LEU A 102 1.27 2.01 10.01
C LEU A 102 1.61 0.79 9.15
N CYS A 103 1.32 0.82 7.84
CA CYS A 103 1.73 -0.22 6.90
C CYS A 103 3.26 -0.37 6.83
N LEU A 104 4.02 0.73 6.87
CA LEU A 104 5.49 0.67 6.96
C LEU A 104 5.96 -0.06 8.22
N VAL A 105 5.36 0.27 9.37
CA VAL A 105 5.68 -0.40 10.64
C VAL A 105 5.36 -1.90 10.54
N CYS A 106 4.18 -2.27 10.02
CA CYS A 106 3.78 -3.66 9.84
C CYS A 106 4.76 -4.42 8.92
N SER A 107 5.18 -3.81 7.80
CA SER A 107 6.15 -4.41 6.88
C SER A 107 7.53 -4.57 7.53
N ALA A 108 7.99 -3.60 8.30
CA ALA A 108 9.25 -3.67 9.04
C ALA A 108 9.21 -4.78 10.10
N MET A 109 8.12 -4.89 10.85
CA MET A 109 7.92 -5.96 11.83
C MET A 109 7.88 -7.34 11.16
N SER A 110 7.15 -7.48 10.05
CA SER A 110 7.09 -8.71 9.27
C SER A 110 8.48 -9.13 8.76
N SER A 111 9.26 -8.20 8.22
CA SER A 111 10.62 -8.47 7.73
C SER A 111 11.56 -8.88 8.88
N GLY A 112 11.49 -8.19 10.01
CA GLY A 112 12.29 -8.51 11.21
C GLY A 112 11.98 -9.90 11.76
N ILE A 113 10.70 -10.25 11.91
CA ILE A 113 10.26 -11.58 12.36
C ILE A 113 10.71 -12.66 11.36
N THR A 114 10.60 -12.41 10.07
CA THR A 114 10.98 -13.38 9.03
C THR A 114 12.50 -13.61 9.02
N CYS A 115 13.29 -12.55 9.18
CA CYS A 115 14.74 -12.64 9.30
C CYS A 115 15.15 -13.42 10.54
N TYR A 116 14.57 -13.12 11.71
CA TYR A 116 14.83 -13.81 12.95
C TYR A 116 14.50 -15.32 12.86
N ASN A 117 13.34 -15.65 12.27
CA ASN A 117 12.91 -17.04 12.11
C ASN A 117 13.73 -17.83 11.08
N SER A 118 14.40 -17.14 10.15
CA SER A 118 15.32 -17.78 9.20
C SER A 118 16.54 -18.39 9.91
N VAL A 119 17.03 -17.73 10.98
CA VAL A 119 18.23 -18.10 11.71
C VAL A 119 17.91 -18.92 12.96
N SER A 120 16.86 -18.53 13.70
CA SER A 120 16.49 -19.11 14.99
C SER A 120 15.37 -20.16 14.87
N ASN A 121 15.15 -20.94 15.93
CA ASN A 121 14.00 -21.82 16.07
C ASN A 121 13.04 -21.23 17.13
N PRO A 122 12.18 -20.29 16.78
CA PRO A 122 11.27 -19.69 17.75
C PRO A 122 10.17 -20.69 18.12
N TYR A 123 10.03 -20.90 19.41
CA TYR A 123 8.91 -21.63 20.00
C TYR A 123 7.82 -20.66 20.54
N GLN A 124 8.01 -19.34 20.35
CA GLN A 124 7.12 -18.32 20.88
C GLN A 124 6.09 -17.90 19.82
N ASP A 125 4.82 -17.82 20.21
CA ASP A 125 3.68 -17.56 19.31
C ASP A 125 3.71 -16.20 18.63
N CYS A 126 4.14 -15.15 19.34
CA CYS A 126 4.19 -13.79 18.78
C CYS A 126 5.32 -13.55 17.76
N LEU A 127 6.44 -14.29 17.88
CA LEU A 127 7.57 -14.24 16.96
C LEU A 127 7.55 -15.39 15.96
N GLY A 128 6.55 -16.25 16.05
CA GLY A 128 6.34 -17.38 15.17
C GLY A 128 5.54 -17.04 13.91
N PRO A 129 5.14 -18.07 13.15
CA PRO A 129 4.34 -17.89 11.93
C PRO A 129 3.00 -17.19 12.15
N ILE A 130 2.39 -17.31 13.33
CA ILE A 130 1.11 -16.65 13.67
C ILE A 130 1.26 -15.13 13.71
N GLY A 131 2.33 -14.64 14.34
CA GLY A 131 2.63 -13.19 14.32
C GLY A 131 2.85 -12.65 12.91
N LEU A 132 3.50 -13.44 12.06
CA LEU A 132 3.72 -13.07 10.66
C LEU A 132 2.40 -12.95 9.87
N TYR A 133 1.45 -13.87 10.08
CA TYR A 133 0.12 -13.78 9.48
C TYR A 133 -0.61 -12.52 9.94
N ALA A 134 -0.59 -12.22 11.24
CA ALA A 134 -1.26 -11.05 11.79
C ALA A 134 -0.70 -9.75 11.20
N TRP A 135 0.61 -9.56 11.18
CA TRP A 135 1.24 -8.35 10.66
C TRP A 135 0.98 -8.13 9.16
N ASN A 136 1.06 -9.20 8.34
CA ASN A 136 0.78 -9.08 6.91
C ASN A 136 -0.71 -8.89 6.60
N ALA A 137 -1.61 -9.52 7.37
CA ALA A 137 -3.06 -9.32 7.23
C ALA A 137 -3.46 -7.89 7.59
N ILE A 138 -2.97 -7.35 8.71
CA ILE A 138 -3.23 -5.97 9.13
C ILE A 138 -2.70 -4.99 8.08
N ASN A 139 -1.49 -5.21 7.55
CA ASN A 139 -0.91 -4.40 6.49
C ASN A 139 -1.79 -4.41 5.23
N GLY A 140 -2.24 -5.57 4.79
CA GLY A 140 -3.14 -5.70 3.63
C GLY A 140 -4.48 -4.98 3.84
N ILE A 141 -5.08 -5.09 5.03
CA ILE A 141 -6.34 -4.41 5.38
C ILE A 141 -6.15 -2.89 5.39
N PHE A 142 -5.09 -2.38 6.01
CA PHE A 142 -4.82 -0.95 6.07
C PHE A 142 -4.51 -0.37 4.69
N THR A 143 -3.77 -1.09 3.86
CA THR A 143 -3.50 -0.69 2.47
C THR A 143 -4.80 -0.62 1.65
N PHE A 144 -5.67 -1.62 1.78
CA PHE A 144 -6.96 -1.64 1.09
C PHE A 144 -7.87 -0.50 1.56
N LEU A 145 -7.90 -0.23 2.88
CA LEU A 145 -8.66 0.89 3.44
C LEU A 145 -8.12 2.24 2.93
N ALA A 146 -6.80 2.40 2.87
CA ALA A 146 -6.18 3.61 2.31
C ALA A 146 -6.56 3.83 0.84
N MET A 147 -6.63 2.75 0.03
CA MET A 147 -7.11 2.83 -1.37
C MET A 147 -8.55 3.35 -1.44
N ILE A 148 -9.47 2.77 -0.66
CA ILE A 148 -10.88 3.18 -0.65
C ILE A 148 -11.01 4.64 -0.22
N LEU A 149 -10.33 5.02 0.87
CA LEU A 149 -10.36 6.38 1.38
C LEU A 149 -9.81 7.40 0.37
N PHE A 150 -8.77 7.02 -0.38
CA PHE A 150 -8.22 7.89 -1.42
C PHE A 150 -9.24 8.10 -2.57
N VAL A 151 -9.90 7.04 -3.04
CA VAL A 151 -10.96 7.14 -4.06
C VAL A 151 -12.12 8.01 -3.56
N VAL A 152 -12.59 7.78 -2.32
CA VAL A 152 -13.64 8.58 -1.70
C VAL A 152 -13.23 10.05 -1.60
N ASN A 153 -11.97 10.31 -1.24
CA ASN A 153 -11.47 11.68 -1.13
C ASN A 153 -11.39 12.40 -2.49
N THR A 154 -10.99 11.67 -3.52
CA THR A 154 -10.90 12.20 -4.89
C THR A 154 -12.28 12.45 -5.49
N GLU A 155 -13.20 11.47 -5.40
CA GLU A 155 -14.50 11.53 -6.09
C GLU A 155 -15.59 12.21 -5.24
N ALA A 156 -15.80 11.76 -4.00
CA ALA A 156 -16.89 12.27 -3.18
C ALA A 156 -16.57 13.62 -2.54
N ASN A 157 -15.36 13.81 -2.04
CA ASN A 157 -14.92 15.06 -1.43
C ASN A 157 -14.45 16.09 -2.45
N LYS A 158 -14.38 15.73 -3.74
CA LYS A 158 -13.91 16.58 -4.84
C LYS A 158 -12.56 17.25 -4.55
N GLN A 159 -11.62 16.47 -4.02
CA GLN A 159 -10.29 16.94 -3.62
C GLN A 159 -9.57 17.70 -4.75
N PRO A 160 -9.58 17.24 -6.04
CA PRO A 160 -8.92 17.97 -7.13
C PRO A 160 -9.44 19.41 -7.31
N SER A 161 -10.76 19.60 -7.24
CA SER A 161 -11.36 20.92 -7.36
C SER A 161 -11.00 21.86 -6.21
N LYS A 162 -10.79 21.31 -5.00
CA LYS A 162 -10.34 22.09 -3.84
C LYS A 162 -8.87 22.47 -3.92
N LEU A 163 -8.04 21.59 -4.48
CA LEU A 163 -6.62 21.87 -4.75
C LEU A 163 -6.43 22.85 -5.92
N ALA A 164 -7.38 22.89 -6.89
CA ALA A 164 -7.38 23.83 -8.01
C ALA A 164 -7.82 25.24 -7.62
N ASN A 165 -8.53 25.36 -6.50
CA ASN A 165 -9.14 26.61 -6.09
C ASN A 165 -8.07 27.59 -5.55
N ASP A 166 -7.71 28.56 -6.38
CA ASP A 166 -6.94 29.71 -5.91
C ASP A 166 -7.88 30.54 -5.00
N LYS A 167 -7.56 30.62 -3.70
CA LYS A 167 -8.36 31.23 -2.63
C LYS A 167 -8.78 32.68 -2.91
N LEU A 168 -8.37 33.26 -4.05
CA LEU A 168 -8.56 34.64 -4.44
C LEU A 168 -9.59 34.88 -5.54
N ILE A 169 -10.13 33.84 -6.19
CA ILE A 169 -11.02 34.00 -7.36
C ILE A 169 -12.17 32.98 -7.25
N GLU A 170 -13.42 33.46 -7.29
CA GLU A 170 -14.61 32.62 -7.47
C GLU A 170 -14.65 32.06 -8.90
N ILE A 171 -14.01 30.91 -9.10
CA ILE A 171 -14.01 30.21 -10.39
C ILE A 171 -15.10 29.12 -10.32
N GLN A 172 -15.96 29.05 -11.32
CA GLN A 172 -16.87 27.93 -11.49
C GLN A 172 -16.12 26.79 -12.15
N PHE A 173 -15.86 25.73 -11.36
CA PHE A 173 -15.28 24.49 -11.85
C PHE A 173 -16.36 23.60 -12.44
N LEU A 174 -16.11 23.06 -13.63
CA LEU A 174 -16.89 21.96 -14.18
C LEU A 174 -16.38 20.62 -13.60
N ASP A 175 -17.10 19.54 -13.94
CA ASP A 175 -16.72 18.21 -13.45
C ASP A 175 -15.28 17.85 -13.81
N ALA A 176 -14.54 17.36 -12.80
CA ALA A 176 -13.17 16.94 -12.96
C ALA A 176 -13.13 15.53 -13.59
N GLN A 177 -12.29 15.34 -14.58
CA GLN A 177 -11.95 14.02 -15.11
C GLN A 177 -10.72 13.49 -14.40
N ASN A 178 -10.90 12.47 -13.55
CA ASN A 178 -9.85 11.89 -12.74
C ASN A 178 -9.25 10.66 -13.42
N SER A 179 -7.93 10.56 -13.42
CA SER A 179 -7.18 9.39 -13.89
C SER A 179 -6.19 8.96 -12.80
N TYR A 180 -6.32 7.73 -12.33
CA TYR A 180 -5.46 7.18 -11.28
C TYR A 180 -4.10 6.77 -11.85
N GLY A 181 -3.04 7.35 -11.27
CA GLY A 181 -1.67 7.13 -11.70
C GLY A 181 -1.04 5.86 -11.12
N TYR A 182 0.21 5.60 -11.50
CA TYR A 182 0.91 4.37 -11.11
C TYR A 182 1.10 4.23 -9.59
N SER A 183 1.28 5.34 -8.86
CA SER A 183 1.47 5.32 -7.41
C SER A 183 0.27 4.76 -6.67
N PHE A 184 -0.95 5.04 -7.15
CA PHE A 184 -2.17 4.44 -6.64
C PHE A 184 -2.20 2.91 -6.89
N TRP A 185 -1.82 2.47 -8.08
CA TRP A 185 -1.80 1.04 -8.44
C TRP A 185 -0.71 0.26 -7.71
N LEU A 186 0.36 0.91 -7.25
CA LEU A 186 1.37 0.28 -6.39
C LEU A 186 0.79 -0.26 -5.08
N LEU A 187 -0.34 0.28 -4.60
CA LEU A 187 -1.01 -0.25 -3.41
C LEU A 187 -1.54 -1.68 -3.64
N LEU A 188 -2.00 -2.02 -4.85
CA LEU A 188 -2.36 -3.40 -5.19
C LEU A 188 -1.15 -4.34 -5.13
N LEU A 189 0.02 -3.87 -5.56
CA LEU A 189 1.25 -4.66 -5.47
C LEU A 189 1.62 -4.94 -4.01
N ILE A 190 1.41 -3.98 -3.08
CA ILE A 190 1.63 -4.17 -1.65
C ILE A 190 0.71 -5.28 -1.12
N ILE A 191 -0.58 -5.24 -1.46
CA ILE A 191 -1.55 -6.27 -1.06
C ILE A 191 -1.13 -7.64 -1.60
N PHE A 192 -0.70 -7.72 -2.85
CA PHE A 192 -0.21 -8.94 -3.47
C PHE A 192 1.03 -9.51 -2.77
N LEU A 193 2.01 -8.67 -2.42
CA LEU A 193 3.22 -9.08 -1.72
C LEU A 193 2.91 -9.61 -0.30
N ASN A 194 1.98 -8.96 0.41
CA ASN A 194 1.53 -9.42 1.72
C ASN A 194 0.81 -10.78 1.61
N ALA A 195 -0.07 -10.95 0.63
CA ALA A 195 -0.75 -12.21 0.36
C ALA A 195 0.25 -13.33 -0.01
N ALA A 196 1.27 -13.01 -0.83
CA ALA A 196 2.34 -13.95 -1.18
C ALA A 196 3.12 -14.39 0.06
N THR A 197 3.46 -13.46 0.97
CA THR A 197 4.14 -13.78 2.24
C THR A 197 3.29 -14.73 3.10
N ILE A 198 1.99 -14.47 3.23
CA ILE A 198 1.05 -15.32 3.95
C ILE A 198 1.01 -16.73 3.30
N ALA A 199 0.90 -16.81 1.97
CA ALA A 199 0.86 -18.08 1.25
C ALA A 199 2.13 -18.91 1.44
N ILE A 200 3.32 -18.29 1.34
CA ILE A 200 4.61 -18.97 1.58
C ILE A 200 4.65 -19.57 2.97
N MET A 201 4.23 -18.81 3.99
CA MET A 201 4.23 -19.28 5.36
C MET A 201 3.19 -20.38 5.61
N TYR A 202 2.03 -20.30 4.97
CA TYR A 202 1.00 -21.35 5.03
C TYR A 202 1.54 -22.68 4.48
N PHE A 203 2.15 -22.67 3.30
CA PHE A 203 2.75 -23.88 2.73
C PHE A 203 3.86 -24.45 3.60
N TYR A 204 4.66 -23.59 4.24
CA TYR A 204 5.68 -24.03 5.20
C TYR A 204 5.06 -24.76 6.39
N GLN A 205 4.04 -24.18 7.02
CA GLN A 205 3.36 -24.80 8.17
C GLN A 205 2.68 -26.12 7.77
N TYR A 206 2.01 -26.16 6.64
CA TYR A 206 1.35 -27.36 6.14
C TYR A 206 2.36 -28.50 5.91
N ALA A 207 3.47 -28.21 5.23
CA ALA A 207 4.53 -29.20 5.02
C ALA A 207 5.15 -29.68 6.33
N ARG A 208 5.38 -28.78 7.28
CA ARG A 208 5.89 -29.14 8.63
C ARG A 208 4.93 -30.05 9.39
N HIS A 209 3.63 -29.73 9.35
CA HIS A 209 2.60 -30.51 10.04
C HIS A 209 2.52 -31.94 9.47
N ARG A 210 2.57 -32.10 8.14
CA ARG A 210 2.58 -33.44 7.52
C ARG A 210 3.74 -34.27 7.97
N ILE A 211 4.95 -33.73 8.00
CA ILE A 211 6.15 -34.47 8.44
C ILE A 211 6.04 -34.86 9.91
N MET A 212 5.51 -34.00 10.78
CA MET A 212 5.29 -34.33 12.19
C MET A 212 4.28 -35.46 12.37
N MET A 213 3.20 -35.45 11.59
CA MET A 213 2.19 -36.55 11.62
C MET A 213 2.75 -37.88 11.10
N GLU A 214 3.61 -37.84 10.08
CA GLU A 214 4.30 -39.06 9.59
C GLU A 214 5.26 -39.64 10.64
N GLN A 215 5.95 -38.77 11.39
CA GLN A 215 6.86 -39.21 12.48
C GLN A 215 6.11 -39.75 13.73
N GLN A 216 4.86 -39.31 13.93
CA GLN A 216 4.01 -39.76 15.04
C GLN A 216 3.20 -41.02 14.72
N ARG A 217 3.20 -41.50 13.46
CA ARG A 217 2.61 -42.80 13.18
C ARG A 217 3.43 -43.85 13.93
N PRO A 218 2.84 -44.57 14.90
CA PRO A 218 3.55 -45.64 15.61
C PRO A 218 4.04 -46.65 14.57
N MET A 219 5.14 -47.30 14.85
CA MET A 219 5.59 -48.52 14.15
C MET A 219 4.60 -49.67 14.45
N GLU A 220 3.35 -49.50 14.08
CA GLU A 220 2.27 -50.47 14.27
C GLU A 220 2.32 -51.59 13.21
N SER A 221 3.38 -51.65 12.43
CA SER A 221 3.64 -52.68 11.44
C SER A 221 5.04 -53.30 11.58
N ALA A 222 5.57 -53.37 12.81
CA ALA A 222 6.58 -54.36 13.06
C ALA A 222 5.85 -55.72 13.12
N PRO A 223 6.10 -56.64 12.19
CA PRO A 223 5.50 -57.96 12.29
C PRO A 223 5.93 -58.60 13.64
N GLU A 224 4.96 -59.04 14.40
CA GLU A 224 5.14 -59.75 15.68
C GLU A 224 5.90 -61.10 15.51
N ASP A 225 6.37 -61.42 14.33
CA ASP A 225 6.92 -62.73 13.95
C ASP A 225 8.45 -62.85 14.06
N VAL A 226 9.14 -61.93 14.76
CA VAL A 226 10.59 -62.08 15.00
C VAL A 226 10.94 -62.19 16.49
N ILE A 227 10.12 -62.87 17.28
CA ILE A 227 10.53 -63.42 18.59
C ILE A 227 10.22 -64.91 18.62
N LEU A 228 10.95 -65.68 17.86
CA LEU A 228 11.16 -67.12 18.12
C LEU A 228 12.51 -67.50 17.50
N PHE A 229 13.49 -67.56 18.36
CA PHE A 229 14.68 -68.42 18.52
C PHE A 229 15.80 -67.64 19.16
#